data_12023b3b0e31a51a6982b47a4c2144e7
#
_entry.id   12023b3b0e31a51a6982b47a4c2144e7
#
_cell.length_a   1.000
_cell.length_b   1.000
_cell.length_c   1.000
_cell.angle_alpha   90.00
_cell.angle_beta   90.00
_cell.angle_gamma   90.00
#
_symmetry.space_group_name_H-M   'P 1'
#
loop_
_entity.id
_entity.type
_entity.pdbx_description
1 polymer ?
#
loop_
_entity_poly.entity_id
_entity_poly.type
_entity_poly.pdbx_seq_one_letter_code
_entity_poly.pdbx_strand_id
1 'polypeptide(L)'
;VTIRNAMDKSTLVIETKILKKKIGKAYEMIGDSKALNNIRDMIDKVAPTDARVLITGSNGSGKELVAREIHNKSQRASAPLIEVNCAAIPSELIESELFGHEKGAFTSAVATRKGKFELAEGGTIFLDEIGDMSLSAQAKVLRALQENKITRVGGDKEIKVDVRILAATNKDLRKEIEKGEFREDLFHRLSVIPIQVPSLNDRKEDIPLLADHFLTMICTDYGMPMKTISKAALAELQKKDWTGNIREFRNVIERLIILCGKEITDKDVKQFA
;
A
#
# COMPACT_ATOMS: atom_id res chain seq x y z
N VAL A 1 -24.15 -24.62 -26.02
CA VAL A 1 -23.04 -24.57 -25.01
C VAL A 1 -22.03 -23.50 -25.34
N THR A 2 -21.58 -23.36 -26.61
CA THR A 2 -20.49 -22.45 -27.02
C THR A 2 -20.86 -20.97 -26.95
N ILE A 3 -22.09 -20.58 -27.32
CA ILE A 3 -22.57 -19.19 -27.29
C ILE A 3 -22.75 -18.71 -25.83
N ARG A 4 -23.32 -19.56 -24.99
CA ARG A 4 -23.53 -19.25 -23.55
C ARG A 4 -22.18 -19.04 -22.84
N ASN A 5 -21.19 -19.92 -23.08
CA ASN A 5 -19.85 -19.77 -22.53
C ASN A 5 -19.13 -18.50 -23.04
N ALA A 6 -19.37 -18.10 -24.31
CA ALA A 6 -18.82 -16.85 -24.86
C ALA A 6 -19.48 -15.62 -24.22
N MET A 7 -20.79 -15.63 -23.98
CA MET A 7 -21.52 -14.55 -23.27
C MET A 7 -21.08 -14.46 -21.82
N ASP A 8 -20.98 -15.58 -21.11
CA ASP A 8 -20.52 -15.61 -19.70
C ASP A 8 -19.08 -15.07 -19.58
N LYS A 9 -18.20 -15.43 -20.53
CA LYS A 9 -16.83 -14.90 -20.58
C LYS A 9 -16.80 -13.40 -20.87
N SER A 10 -17.66 -12.91 -21.77
CA SER A 10 -17.78 -11.47 -22.08
C SER A 10 -18.29 -10.68 -20.87
N THR A 11 -19.30 -11.19 -20.17
CA THR A 11 -19.86 -10.57 -18.95
C THR A 11 -18.80 -10.50 -17.84
N LEU A 12 -18.07 -11.59 -17.59
CA LEU A 12 -16.96 -11.62 -16.63
C LEU A 12 -15.85 -10.61 -16.97
N VAL A 13 -15.52 -10.44 -18.25
CA VAL A 13 -14.52 -9.45 -18.69
C VAL A 13 -15.01 -8.02 -18.45
N ILE A 14 -16.29 -7.75 -18.72
CA ILE A 14 -16.89 -6.42 -18.48
C ILE A 14 -16.95 -6.12 -16.97
N GLU A 15 -17.44 -7.07 -16.18
CA GLU A 15 -17.49 -6.94 -14.71
C GLU A 15 -16.09 -6.73 -14.12
N THR A 16 -15.11 -7.50 -14.58
CA THR A 16 -13.70 -7.33 -14.16
C THR A 16 -13.16 -5.95 -14.52
N LYS A 17 -13.49 -5.42 -15.72
CA LYS A 17 -13.10 -4.05 -16.11
C LYS A 17 -13.78 -2.98 -15.23
N ILE A 18 -15.05 -3.14 -14.92
CA ILE A 18 -15.80 -2.20 -14.06
C ILE A 18 -15.22 -2.23 -12.65
N LEU A 19 -14.96 -3.42 -12.09
CA LEU A 19 -14.36 -3.58 -10.77
C LEU A 19 -12.94 -2.98 -10.74
N LYS A 20 -12.10 -3.27 -11.73
CA LYS A 20 -10.75 -2.65 -11.85
C LYS A 20 -10.82 -1.13 -11.93
N LYS A 21 -11.80 -0.56 -12.65
CA LYS A 21 -11.98 0.90 -12.77
C LYS A 21 -12.47 1.53 -11.46
N LYS A 22 -13.36 0.85 -10.71
CA LYS A 22 -13.79 1.29 -9.37
C LYS A 22 -12.63 1.24 -8.38
N ILE A 23 -11.89 0.15 -8.37
CA ILE A 23 -10.69 -0.01 -7.53
C ILE A 23 -9.64 1.04 -7.89
N GLY A 24 -9.36 1.27 -9.18
CA GLY A 24 -8.38 2.27 -9.62
C GLY A 24 -8.68 3.69 -9.14
N LYS A 25 -9.96 4.11 -9.15
CA LYS A 25 -10.36 5.42 -8.62
C LYS A 25 -10.20 5.56 -7.11
N ALA A 26 -10.33 4.46 -6.36
CA ALA A 26 -10.16 4.46 -4.90
C ALA A 26 -8.68 4.61 -4.47
N TYR A 27 -7.73 4.38 -5.38
CA TYR A 27 -6.29 4.39 -5.11
C TYR A 27 -5.53 5.46 -5.91
N GLU A 28 -6.19 6.55 -6.26
CA GLU A 28 -5.56 7.66 -6.98
C GLU A 28 -4.75 8.55 -6.03
N MET A 29 -3.55 8.97 -6.45
CA MET A 29 -2.72 9.92 -5.71
C MET A 29 -3.22 11.34 -5.94
N ILE A 30 -3.97 11.89 -4.96
CA ILE A 30 -4.58 13.23 -5.04
C ILE A 30 -3.63 14.30 -4.50
N GLY A 31 -3.50 15.40 -5.24
CA GLY A 31 -2.69 16.57 -4.91
C GLY A 31 -1.84 17.04 -6.08
N ASP A 32 -1.41 18.30 -6.04
CA ASP A 32 -0.59 18.96 -7.08
C ASP A 32 0.66 19.62 -6.51
N SER A 33 0.97 19.37 -5.23
CA SER A 33 2.18 19.90 -4.60
C SER A 33 3.45 19.47 -5.33
N LYS A 34 4.47 20.31 -5.28
CA LYS A 34 5.79 20.01 -5.85
C LYS A 34 6.37 18.71 -5.28
N ALA A 35 6.17 18.47 -3.99
CA ALA A 35 6.64 17.26 -3.32
C ALA A 35 5.99 15.99 -3.90
N LEU A 36 4.67 16.03 -4.15
CA LEU A 36 3.95 14.90 -4.74
C LEU A 36 4.30 14.70 -6.23
N ASN A 37 4.49 15.78 -6.98
CA ASN A 37 4.88 15.72 -8.39
C ASN A 37 6.29 15.12 -8.54
N ASN A 38 7.23 15.43 -7.66
CA ASN A 38 8.54 14.77 -7.64
C ASN A 38 8.43 13.24 -7.44
N ILE A 39 7.48 12.78 -6.61
CA ILE A 39 7.23 11.33 -6.45
C ILE A 39 6.67 10.73 -7.73
N ARG A 40 5.72 11.40 -8.40
CA ARG A 40 5.17 10.94 -9.69
C ARG A 40 6.28 10.78 -10.74
N ASP A 41 7.18 11.77 -10.83
CA ASP A 41 8.34 11.70 -11.73
C ASP A 41 9.29 10.54 -11.40
N MET A 42 9.49 10.25 -10.10
CA MET A 42 10.28 9.08 -9.68
C MET A 42 9.57 7.78 -10.02
N ILE A 43 8.26 7.69 -9.79
CA ILE A 43 7.45 6.53 -10.16
C ILE A 43 7.55 6.27 -11.66
N ASP A 44 7.40 7.30 -12.50
CA ASP A 44 7.43 7.17 -13.96
C ASP A 44 8.78 6.65 -14.48
N LYS A 45 9.88 7.02 -13.82
CA LYS A 45 11.24 6.52 -14.14
C LYS A 45 11.47 5.09 -13.67
N VAL A 46 10.93 4.71 -12.51
CA VAL A 46 11.24 3.44 -11.85
C VAL A 46 10.26 2.33 -12.25
N ALA A 47 9.00 2.67 -12.53
CA ALA A 47 7.96 1.69 -12.84
C ALA A 47 8.31 0.75 -14.00
N PRO A 48 8.87 1.22 -15.15
CA PRO A 48 9.22 0.36 -16.27
C PRO A 48 10.36 -0.63 -16.00
N THR A 49 11.07 -0.48 -14.88
CA THR A 49 12.21 -1.33 -14.48
C THR A 49 11.78 -2.39 -13.49
N ASP A 50 12.61 -3.43 -13.30
CA ASP A 50 12.45 -4.38 -12.20
C ASP A 50 13.24 -3.98 -10.93
N ALA A 51 13.69 -2.73 -10.84
CA ALA A 51 14.41 -2.23 -9.68
C ALA A 51 13.55 -2.35 -8.41
N ARG A 52 14.20 -2.73 -7.31
CA ARG A 52 13.61 -2.75 -5.98
C ARG A 52 13.45 -1.34 -5.46
N VAL A 53 12.34 -1.08 -4.79
CA VAL A 53 12.02 0.24 -4.25
C VAL A 53 11.74 0.12 -2.76
N LEU A 54 12.42 0.96 -1.98
CA LEU A 54 12.13 1.15 -0.56
C LEU A 54 11.36 2.46 -0.37
N ILE A 55 10.11 2.35 0.04
CA ILE A 55 9.21 3.49 0.26
C ILE A 55 9.21 3.82 1.75
N THR A 56 9.65 5.03 2.10
CA THR A 56 9.65 5.50 3.49
C THR A 56 8.67 6.64 3.69
N GLY A 57 8.16 6.78 4.91
CA GLY A 57 7.24 7.87 5.26
C GLY A 57 6.35 7.53 6.45
N SER A 58 5.79 8.55 7.08
CA SER A 58 4.95 8.41 8.26
C SER A 58 3.70 7.55 7.99
N ASN A 59 3.09 7.03 9.04
CA ASN A 59 1.84 6.27 8.93
C ASN A 59 0.72 7.14 8.31
N GLY A 60 -0.05 6.54 7.40
CA GLY A 60 -1.14 7.24 6.71
C GLY A 60 -0.72 8.26 5.65
N SER A 61 0.58 8.37 5.30
CA SER A 61 1.07 9.31 4.27
C SER A 61 0.75 8.90 2.83
N GLY A 62 0.42 7.61 2.59
CA GLY A 62 0.09 7.08 1.26
C GLY A 62 1.17 6.18 0.64
N LYS A 63 2.05 5.55 1.44
CA LYS A 63 3.08 4.61 0.95
C LYS A 63 2.51 3.50 0.04
N GLU A 64 1.34 2.96 0.41
CA GLU A 64 0.63 1.95 -0.38
C GLU A 64 0.24 2.46 -1.77
N LEU A 65 -0.23 3.71 -1.88
CA LEU A 65 -0.60 4.31 -3.17
C LEU A 65 0.61 4.40 -4.11
N VAL A 66 1.77 4.75 -3.57
CA VAL A 66 3.04 4.77 -4.33
C VAL A 66 3.40 3.38 -4.85
N ALA A 67 3.30 2.34 -4.01
CA ALA A 67 3.59 0.97 -4.42
C ALA A 67 2.63 0.47 -5.51
N ARG A 68 1.33 0.76 -5.37
CA ARG A 68 0.30 0.43 -6.38
C ARG A 68 0.53 1.15 -7.70
N GLU A 69 0.87 2.44 -7.65
CA GLU A 69 1.15 3.23 -8.85
C GLU A 69 2.40 2.73 -9.58
N ILE A 70 3.47 2.35 -8.85
CA ILE A 70 4.66 1.71 -9.43
C ILE A 70 4.27 0.40 -10.14
N HIS A 71 3.44 -0.44 -9.51
CA HIS A 71 2.99 -1.69 -10.13
C HIS A 71 2.13 -1.43 -11.37
N ASN A 72 1.15 -0.53 -11.28
CA ASN A 72 0.21 -0.21 -12.35
C ASN A 72 0.90 0.35 -13.62
N LYS A 73 2.00 1.09 -13.44
CA LYS A 73 2.83 1.64 -14.53
C LYS A 73 3.97 0.72 -14.96
N SER A 74 4.11 -0.46 -14.35
CA SER A 74 5.18 -1.42 -14.66
C SER A 74 4.83 -2.35 -15.83
N GLN A 75 5.84 -3.07 -16.33
CA GLN A 75 5.63 -4.14 -17.30
C GLN A 75 4.84 -5.32 -16.71
N ARG A 76 4.71 -5.39 -15.36
CA ARG A 76 3.97 -6.42 -14.61
C ARG A 76 2.56 -5.97 -14.21
N ALA A 77 2.02 -4.87 -14.75
CA ALA A 77 0.71 -4.31 -14.39
C ALA A 77 -0.48 -5.26 -14.61
N SER A 78 -0.35 -6.24 -15.52
CA SER A 78 -1.37 -7.27 -15.77
C SER A 78 -1.25 -8.49 -14.85
N ALA A 79 -0.11 -8.65 -14.18
CA ALA A 79 0.19 -9.74 -13.25
C ALA A 79 -0.27 -9.40 -11.81
N PRO A 80 -0.25 -10.33 -10.86
CA PRO A 80 -0.72 -10.06 -9.51
C PRO A 80 0.17 -9.06 -8.77
N LEU A 81 -0.48 -8.14 -8.01
CA LEU A 81 0.13 -7.40 -6.93
C LEU A 81 -0.29 -8.05 -5.60
N ILE A 82 0.65 -8.68 -4.91
CA ILE A 82 0.41 -9.31 -3.62
C ILE A 82 0.91 -8.40 -2.52
N GLU A 83 0.01 -7.93 -1.68
CA GLU A 83 0.30 -7.03 -0.56
C GLU A 83 0.37 -7.80 0.74
N VAL A 84 1.38 -7.51 1.54
CA VAL A 84 1.62 -8.13 2.84
C VAL A 84 1.96 -7.04 3.83
N ASN A 85 1.09 -6.84 4.82
CA ASN A 85 1.39 -5.98 5.96
C ASN A 85 2.11 -6.83 7.02
N CYS A 86 3.42 -6.61 7.17
CA CYS A 86 4.26 -7.40 8.06
C CYS A 86 3.93 -7.15 9.55
N ALA A 87 3.46 -5.96 9.90
CA ALA A 87 3.06 -5.63 11.27
C ALA A 87 1.74 -6.29 11.69
N ALA A 88 0.87 -6.64 10.72
CA ALA A 88 -0.43 -7.26 11.00
C ALA A 88 -0.35 -8.79 11.19
N ILE A 89 0.79 -9.41 10.88
CA ILE A 89 0.98 -10.85 10.96
C ILE A 89 1.83 -11.17 12.20
N PRO A 90 1.38 -12.05 13.11
CA PRO A 90 2.21 -12.51 14.22
C PRO A 90 3.58 -13.03 13.76
N SER A 91 4.63 -12.72 14.52
CA SER A 91 6.02 -13.06 14.16
C SER A 91 6.24 -14.56 13.88
N GLU A 92 5.50 -15.43 14.56
CA GLU A 92 5.57 -16.88 14.40
C GLU A 92 4.94 -17.36 13.10
N LEU A 93 4.03 -16.58 12.52
CA LEU A 93 3.27 -16.93 11.31
C LEU A 93 3.81 -16.26 10.04
N ILE A 94 4.61 -15.19 10.17
CA ILE A 94 5.08 -14.40 9.04
C ILE A 94 5.83 -15.22 8.00
N GLU A 95 6.68 -16.16 8.44
CA GLU A 95 7.42 -17.03 7.53
C GLU A 95 6.49 -17.97 6.76
N SER A 96 5.54 -18.58 7.44
CA SER A 96 4.53 -19.45 6.82
C SER A 96 3.63 -18.70 5.83
N GLU A 97 3.24 -17.46 6.14
CA GLU A 97 2.47 -16.63 5.21
C GLU A 97 3.29 -16.22 3.98
N LEU A 98 4.54 -15.77 4.17
CA LEU A 98 5.40 -15.33 3.06
C LEU A 98 5.85 -16.47 2.16
N PHE A 99 6.34 -17.57 2.75
CA PHE A 99 7.02 -18.65 2.02
C PHE A 99 6.19 -19.93 1.87
N GLY A 100 5.04 -20.02 2.56
CA GLY A 100 4.22 -21.23 2.61
C GLY A 100 4.79 -22.27 3.58
N HIS A 101 4.07 -23.36 3.73
CA HIS A 101 4.50 -24.49 4.58
C HIS A 101 4.12 -25.83 3.97
N GLU A 102 4.89 -26.86 4.32
CA GLU A 102 4.54 -28.23 4.03
C GLU A 102 3.66 -28.81 5.14
N LYS A 103 2.88 -29.84 4.80
CA LYS A 103 2.08 -30.57 5.78
C LYS A 103 2.98 -31.10 6.92
N GLY A 104 2.60 -30.85 8.17
CA GLY A 104 3.36 -31.26 9.35
C GLY A 104 4.51 -30.32 9.76
N ALA A 105 4.69 -29.20 9.11
CA ALA A 105 5.75 -28.23 9.45
C ALA A 105 5.62 -27.67 10.88
N PHE A 106 4.41 -27.58 11.41
CA PHE A 106 4.07 -27.19 12.78
C PHE A 106 2.73 -27.82 13.17
N THR A 107 2.36 -27.75 14.45
CA THR A 107 1.22 -28.51 15.04
C THR A 107 -0.11 -28.30 14.28
N SER A 108 -0.36 -27.11 13.72
CA SER A 108 -1.59 -26.79 12.97
C SER A 108 -1.44 -26.89 11.44
N ALA A 109 -0.30 -27.36 10.93
CA ALA A 109 -0.06 -27.52 9.49
C ALA A 109 -0.67 -28.82 8.94
N VAL A 110 -2.01 -28.88 8.86
CA VAL A 110 -2.75 -30.06 8.37
C VAL A 110 -2.63 -30.31 6.88
N ALA A 111 -2.29 -29.30 6.09
CA ALA A 111 -2.12 -29.38 4.62
C ALA A 111 -0.98 -28.48 4.16
N THR A 112 -0.38 -28.80 3.00
CA THR A 112 0.59 -27.92 2.34
C THR A 112 -0.09 -26.66 1.84
N ARG A 113 0.50 -25.47 2.07
CA ARG A 113 -0.02 -24.18 1.63
C ARG A 113 1.05 -23.37 0.91
N LYS A 114 0.67 -22.75 -0.23
CA LYS A 114 1.53 -21.81 -0.96
C LYS A 114 1.67 -20.50 -0.20
N GLY A 115 2.87 -19.94 -0.20
CA GLY A 115 3.15 -18.62 0.38
C GLY A 115 2.87 -17.47 -0.57
N LYS A 116 2.94 -16.24 -0.03
CA LYS A 116 2.71 -15.00 -0.79
C LYS A 116 3.71 -14.82 -1.94
N PHE A 117 4.96 -15.25 -1.79
CA PHE A 117 5.95 -15.25 -2.88
C PHE A 117 5.53 -16.13 -4.06
N GLU A 118 4.99 -17.31 -3.80
CA GLU A 118 4.48 -18.20 -4.87
C GLU A 118 3.23 -17.61 -5.54
N LEU A 119 2.37 -16.92 -4.77
CA LEU A 119 1.18 -16.26 -5.30
C LEU A 119 1.50 -15.01 -6.13
N ALA A 120 2.65 -14.38 -5.89
CA ALA A 120 3.15 -13.22 -6.60
C ALA A 120 3.93 -13.56 -7.88
N GLU A 121 4.02 -14.84 -8.25
CA GLU A 121 4.80 -15.30 -9.41
C GLU A 121 4.48 -14.53 -10.69
N GLY A 122 5.50 -14.05 -11.38
CA GLY A 122 5.39 -13.18 -12.57
C GLY A 122 4.95 -11.74 -12.28
N GLY A 123 4.59 -11.43 -11.03
CA GLY A 123 4.03 -10.15 -10.61
C GLY A 123 4.91 -9.35 -9.65
N THR A 124 4.26 -8.73 -8.69
CA THR A 124 4.91 -7.88 -7.69
C THR A 124 4.47 -8.27 -6.28
N ILE A 125 5.38 -8.36 -5.34
CA ILE A 125 5.08 -8.42 -3.91
C ILE A 125 5.38 -7.06 -3.27
N PHE A 126 4.44 -6.55 -2.48
CA PHE A 126 4.59 -5.35 -1.69
C PHE A 126 4.62 -5.73 -0.20
N LEU A 127 5.77 -5.49 0.44
CA LEU A 127 6.01 -5.76 1.85
C LEU A 127 5.85 -4.45 2.62
N ASP A 128 4.66 -4.21 3.18
CA ASP A 128 4.40 -3.02 4.00
C ASP A 128 4.85 -3.27 5.43
N GLU A 129 5.36 -2.20 6.06
CA GLU A 129 5.96 -2.19 7.40
C GLU A 129 7.04 -3.29 7.56
N ILE A 130 7.98 -3.34 6.58
CA ILE A 130 9.08 -4.31 6.56
C ILE A 130 9.96 -4.25 7.82
N GLY A 131 10.03 -3.08 8.47
CA GLY A 131 10.78 -2.87 9.70
C GLY A 131 10.20 -3.58 10.93
N ASP A 132 9.01 -4.18 10.82
CA ASP A 132 8.37 -4.96 11.90
C ASP A 132 8.57 -6.48 11.73
N MET A 133 9.29 -6.88 10.68
CA MET A 133 9.54 -8.29 10.38
C MET A 133 10.59 -8.88 11.33
N SER A 134 10.39 -10.12 11.78
CA SER A 134 11.38 -10.85 12.58
C SER A 134 12.69 -11.07 11.82
N LEU A 135 13.82 -11.13 12.54
CA LEU A 135 15.14 -11.33 11.93
C LEU A 135 15.24 -12.62 11.12
N SER A 136 14.55 -13.69 11.54
CA SER A 136 14.49 -14.96 10.81
C SER A 136 13.77 -14.82 9.46
N ALA A 137 12.64 -14.10 9.45
CA ALA A 137 11.91 -13.81 8.21
C ALA A 137 12.71 -12.88 7.29
N GLN A 138 13.41 -11.87 7.86
CA GLN A 138 14.31 -10.99 7.12
C GLN A 138 15.41 -11.79 6.40
N ALA A 139 16.01 -12.80 7.04
CA ALA A 139 17.03 -13.65 6.44
C ALA A 139 16.47 -14.45 5.23
N LYS A 140 15.25 -14.96 5.34
CA LYS A 140 14.59 -15.67 4.22
C LYS A 140 14.20 -14.75 3.07
N VAL A 141 13.73 -13.52 3.37
CA VAL A 141 13.48 -12.49 2.35
C VAL A 141 14.77 -12.12 1.63
N LEU A 142 15.88 -11.95 2.36
CA LEU A 142 17.19 -11.69 1.77
C LEU A 142 17.60 -12.79 0.79
N ARG A 143 17.41 -14.06 1.19
CA ARG A 143 17.71 -15.20 0.32
C ARG A 143 16.84 -15.21 -0.94
N ALA A 144 15.54 -14.93 -0.81
CA ALA A 144 14.65 -14.79 -1.96
C ALA A 144 15.07 -13.65 -2.91
N LEU A 145 15.58 -12.53 -2.37
CA LEU A 145 16.12 -11.41 -3.13
C LEU A 145 17.44 -11.71 -3.87
N GLN A 146 18.25 -12.61 -3.33
CA GLN A 146 19.58 -12.96 -3.87
C GLN A 146 19.52 -14.08 -4.89
N GLU A 147 18.74 -15.11 -4.59
CA GLU A 147 18.74 -16.38 -5.33
C GLU A 147 17.54 -16.52 -6.27
N ASN A 148 16.52 -15.65 -6.15
CA ASN A 148 15.22 -15.79 -6.81
C ASN A 148 14.59 -17.17 -6.53
N LYS A 149 14.78 -17.66 -5.31
CA LYS A 149 14.30 -18.95 -4.82
C LYS A 149 13.78 -18.81 -3.40
N ILE A 150 12.79 -19.62 -3.08
CA ILE A 150 12.25 -19.76 -1.72
C ILE A 150 12.20 -21.22 -1.33
N THR A 151 12.08 -21.47 -0.03
CA THR A 151 11.83 -22.81 0.54
C THR A 151 10.67 -22.70 1.51
N ARG A 152 9.68 -23.58 1.42
CA ARG A 152 8.56 -23.63 2.36
C ARG A 152 9.02 -24.02 3.76
N VAL A 153 8.31 -23.55 4.76
CA VAL A 153 8.57 -23.94 6.16
C VAL A 153 8.34 -25.45 6.29
N GLY A 154 9.30 -26.14 6.88
CA GLY A 154 9.28 -27.60 7.03
C GLY A 154 9.58 -28.39 5.75
N GLY A 155 10.00 -27.74 4.66
CA GLY A 155 10.39 -28.38 3.42
C GLY A 155 11.83 -28.06 3.02
N ASP A 156 12.41 -28.88 2.17
CA ASP A 156 13.78 -28.72 1.65
C ASP A 156 13.81 -28.35 0.15
N LYS A 157 12.65 -28.37 -0.50
CA LYS A 157 12.55 -28.11 -1.93
C LYS A 157 12.69 -26.64 -2.24
N GLU A 158 13.69 -26.26 -3.05
CA GLU A 158 13.82 -24.93 -3.61
C GLU A 158 12.78 -24.70 -4.70
N ILE A 159 12.07 -23.59 -4.63
CA ILE A 159 11.07 -23.14 -5.59
C ILE A 159 11.58 -21.84 -6.19
N LYS A 160 11.78 -21.80 -7.51
CA LYS A 160 12.13 -20.56 -8.22
C LYS A 160 10.92 -19.63 -8.23
N VAL A 161 11.17 -18.35 -8.04
CA VAL A 161 10.16 -17.30 -8.09
C VAL A 161 10.69 -16.10 -8.89
N ASP A 162 9.88 -15.60 -9.80
CA ASP A 162 10.13 -14.35 -10.53
C ASP A 162 9.18 -13.27 -10.03
N VAL A 163 9.61 -12.53 -9.00
CA VAL A 163 8.78 -11.55 -8.30
C VAL A 163 9.53 -10.24 -8.14
N ARG A 164 8.91 -9.13 -8.61
CA ARG A 164 9.39 -7.79 -8.29
C ARG A 164 9.05 -7.46 -6.83
N ILE A 165 10.03 -6.91 -6.07
CA ILE A 165 9.83 -6.60 -4.65
C ILE A 165 9.79 -5.10 -4.45
N LEU A 166 8.70 -4.62 -3.83
CA LEU A 166 8.55 -3.28 -3.28
C LEU A 166 8.42 -3.42 -1.76
N ALA A 167 9.09 -2.57 -1.00
CA ALA A 167 9.02 -2.57 0.46
C ALA A 167 8.66 -1.18 0.98
N ALA A 168 7.91 -1.11 2.08
CA ALA A 168 7.61 0.15 2.74
C ALA A 168 7.82 0.05 4.26
N THR A 169 8.13 1.18 4.88
CA THR A 169 8.23 1.29 6.34
C THR A 169 8.05 2.74 6.81
N ASN A 170 7.56 2.90 8.03
CA ASN A 170 7.55 4.16 8.76
C ASN A 170 8.77 4.30 9.69
N LYS A 171 9.54 3.22 9.90
CA LYS A 171 10.72 3.21 10.78
C LYS A 171 11.96 3.76 10.08
N ASP A 172 12.85 4.34 10.85
CA ASP A 172 14.22 4.62 10.44
C ASP A 172 15.04 3.31 10.51
N LEU A 173 15.15 2.63 9.36
CA LEU A 173 15.84 1.33 9.32
C LEU A 173 17.31 1.40 9.73
N ARG A 174 17.99 2.55 9.60
CA ARG A 174 19.37 2.69 10.08
C ARG A 174 19.44 2.60 11.59
N LYS A 175 18.49 3.24 12.30
CA LYS A 175 18.38 3.09 13.75
C LYS A 175 17.98 1.67 14.17
N GLU A 176 17.13 1.00 13.39
CA GLU A 176 16.77 -0.40 13.68
C GLU A 176 17.97 -1.35 13.46
N ILE A 177 18.87 -1.05 12.49
CA ILE A 177 20.14 -1.78 12.31
C ILE A 177 21.05 -1.59 13.53
N GLU A 178 21.20 -0.35 14.02
CA GLU A 178 22.00 -0.05 15.22
C GLU A 178 21.49 -0.80 16.48
N LYS A 179 20.19 -1.02 16.57
CA LYS A 179 19.56 -1.80 17.65
C LYS A 179 19.66 -3.32 17.45
N GLY A 180 20.09 -3.78 16.30
CA GLY A 180 20.10 -5.21 15.92
C GLY A 180 18.74 -5.79 15.57
N GLU A 181 17.72 -4.95 15.33
CA GLU A 181 16.34 -5.35 14.98
C GLU A 181 16.12 -5.46 13.45
N PHE A 182 17.04 -4.91 12.65
CA PHE A 182 17.00 -5.00 11.21
C PHE A 182 18.38 -5.36 10.63
N ARG A 183 18.41 -6.22 9.63
CA ARG A 183 19.66 -6.67 9.01
C ARG A 183 20.18 -5.63 8.01
N GLU A 184 21.45 -5.27 8.13
CA GLU A 184 22.11 -4.32 7.23
C GLU A 184 22.20 -4.84 5.78
N ASP A 185 22.46 -6.14 5.60
CA ASP A 185 22.54 -6.78 4.27
C ASP A 185 21.18 -6.72 3.53
N LEU A 186 20.07 -6.91 4.24
CA LEU A 186 18.73 -6.77 3.69
C LEU A 186 18.43 -5.30 3.33
N PHE A 187 18.80 -4.35 4.19
CA PHE A 187 18.64 -2.91 3.91
C PHE A 187 19.29 -2.52 2.59
N HIS A 188 20.54 -2.90 2.37
CA HIS A 188 21.25 -2.58 1.13
C HIS A 188 20.64 -3.26 -0.11
N ARG A 189 20.03 -4.42 0.07
CA ARG A 189 19.34 -5.11 -1.02
C ARG A 189 17.99 -4.51 -1.37
N LEU A 190 17.25 -3.97 -0.41
CA LEU A 190 15.94 -3.33 -0.62
C LEU A 190 16.08 -1.88 -1.08
N SER A 191 17.04 -1.13 -0.53
CA SER A 191 17.21 0.30 -0.76
C SER A 191 17.99 0.61 -2.05
N VAL A 192 17.58 0.02 -3.18
CA VAL A 192 18.17 0.35 -4.49
C VAL A 192 17.65 1.71 -4.95
N ILE A 193 16.34 1.90 -4.91
CA ILE A 193 15.69 3.19 -5.17
C ILE A 193 14.88 3.58 -3.93
N PRO A 194 15.36 4.54 -3.13
CA PRO A 194 14.58 5.07 -2.01
C PRO A 194 13.57 6.11 -2.51
N ILE A 195 12.31 5.99 -2.08
CA ILE A 195 11.26 6.99 -2.30
C ILE A 195 10.72 7.41 -0.94
N GLN A 196 10.89 8.68 -0.59
CA GLN A 196 10.36 9.25 0.64
C GLN A 196 9.03 9.95 0.39
N VAL A 197 7.96 9.43 1.00
CA VAL A 197 6.61 10.01 0.91
C VAL A 197 6.47 11.13 1.94
N PRO A 198 6.20 12.37 1.53
CA PRO A 198 6.05 13.50 2.43
C PRO A 198 4.81 13.32 3.33
N SER A 199 4.88 13.87 4.53
CA SER A 199 3.73 13.99 5.41
C SER A 199 2.70 14.95 4.82
N LEU A 200 1.45 14.91 5.30
CA LEU A 200 0.44 15.89 4.88
C LEU A 200 0.81 17.31 5.34
N ASN A 201 1.56 17.42 6.44
CA ASN A 201 2.05 18.71 6.94
C ASN A 201 3.08 19.37 6.01
N ASP A 202 3.84 18.57 5.24
CA ASP A 202 4.81 19.06 4.26
C ASP A 202 4.17 19.45 2.91
N ARG A 203 2.86 19.19 2.75
CA ARG A 203 2.08 19.47 1.53
C ARG A 203 0.66 19.96 1.85
N LYS A 204 0.54 20.87 2.81
CA LYS A 204 -0.75 21.47 3.23
C LYS A 204 -1.51 22.15 2.08
N GLU A 205 -0.84 22.49 1.00
CA GLU A 205 -1.41 23.01 -0.25
C GLU A 205 -2.30 21.98 -0.97
N ASP A 206 -2.13 20.67 -0.73
CA ASP A 206 -2.96 19.62 -1.29
C ASP A 206 -4.28 19.42 -0.50
N ILE A 207 -4.41 20.00 0.70
CA ILE A 207 -5.59 19.82 1.57
C ILE A 207 -6.91 20.18 0.88
N PRO A 208 -7.04 21.29 0.12
CA PRO A 208 -8.29 21.60 -0.57
C PRO A 208 -8.70 20.51 -1.58
N LEU A 209 -7.76 19.99 -2.37
CA LEU A 209 -8.02 18.93 -3.35
C LEU A 209 -8.39 17.61 -2.67
N LEU A 210 -7.69 17.26 -1.58
CA LEU A 210 -8.00 16.09 -0.76
C LEU A 210 -9.38 16.20 -0.10
N ALA A 211 -9.74 17.40 0.40
CA ALA A 211 -11.05 17.64 1.01
C ALA A 211 -12.19 17.43 0.01
N ASP A 212 -12.07 18.00 -1.20
CA ASP A 212 -13.07 17.86 -2.26
C ASP A 212 -13.19 16.38 -2.72
N HIS A 213 -12.05 15.71 -2.89
CA HIS A 213 -12.02 14.29 -3.24
C HIS A 213 -12.73 13.43 -2.20
N PHE A 214 -12.37 13.55 -0.91
CA PHE A 214 -12.98 12.74 0.14
C PHE A 214 -14.44 13.11 0.37
N LEU A 215 -14.81 14.37 0.25
CA LEU A 215 -16.20 14.80 0.34
C LEU A 215 -17.05 14.14 -0.74
N THR A 216 -16.57 14.15 -1.99
CA THR A 216 -17.26 13.52 -3.12
C THR A 216 -17.37 12.01 -2.93
N MET A 217 -16.26 11.36 -2.58
CA MET A 217 -16.18 9.91 -2.38
C MET A 217 -17.13 9.46 -1.26
N ILE A 218 -17.02 10.07 -0.09
CA ILE A 218 -17.79 9.65 1.10
C ILE A 218 -19.28 9.93 0.93
N CYS A 219 -19.68 11.10 0.40
CA CYS A 219 -21.08 11.38 0.12
C CYS A 219 -21.67 10.36 -0.88
N THR A 220 -20.89 9.97 -1.90
CA THR A 220 -21.31 8.97 -2.88
C THR A 220 -21.46 7.58 -2.24
N ASP A 221 -20.48 7.15 -1.44
CA ASP A 221 -20.47 5.84 -0.78
C ASP A 221 -21.62 5.68 0.21
N TYR A 222 -22.00 6.76 0.91
CA TYR A 222 -23.12 6.75 1.86
C TYR A 222 -24.48 7.08 1.23
N GLY A 223 -24.54 7.38 -0.08
CA GLY A 223 -25.77 7.82 -0.74
C GLY A 223 -26.32 9.14 -0.19
N MET A 224 -25.45 9.99 0.37
CA MET A 224 -25.81 11.28 0.96
C MET A 224 -25.80 12.40 -0.10
N PRO A 225 -26.65 13.43 0.07
CA PRO A 225 -26.54 14.62 -0.77
C PRO A 225 -25.16 15.25 -0.66
N MET A 226 -24.62 15.72 -1.79
CA MET A 226 -23.34 16.42 -1.80
C MET A 226 -23.34 17.61 -0.85
N LYS A 227 -22.33 17.68 0.01
CA LYS A 227 -22.07 18.79 0.90
C LYS A 227 -21.02 19.73 0.31
N THR A 228 -20.86 20.90 0.91
CA THR A 228 -19.84 21.88 0.54
C THR A 228 -19.00 22.22 1.76
N ILE A 229 -17.74 22.60 1.53
CA ILE A 229 -16.82 23.08 2.56
C ILE A 229 -16.55 24.57 2.29
N SER A 230 -16.80 25.44 3.27
CA SER A 230 -16.54 26.86 3.13
C SER A 230 -15.03 27.15 3.01
N LYS A 231 -14.68 28.28 2.37
CA LYS A 231 -13.26 28.70 2.28
C LYS A 231 -12.62 28.90 3.65
N ALA A 232 -13.39 29.39 4.62
CA ALA A 232 -12.92 29.55 6.00
C ALA A 232 -12.63 28.19 6.67
N ALA A 233 -13.49 27.18 6.45
CA ALA A 233 -13.28 25.83 6.94
C ALA A 233 -12.03 25.18 6.32
N LEU A 234 -11.81 25.36 5.01
CA LEU A 234 -10.58 24.87 4.35
C LEU A 234 -9.33 25.53 4.95
N ALA A 235 -9.37 26.84 5.22
CA ALA A 235 -8.24 27.53 5.85
C ALA A 235 -7.95 27.01 7.27
N GLU A 236 -8.97 26.65 8.05
CA GLU A 236 -8.78 26.03 9.37
C GLU A 236 -8.19 24.62 9.25
N LEU A 237 -8.65 23.81 8.29
CA LEU A 237 -8.08 22.48 8.02
C LEU A 237 -6.60 22.55 7.61
N GLN A 238 -6.19 23.60 6.84
CA GLN A 238 -4.79 23.79 6.44
C GLN A 238 -3.89 24.24 7.60
N LYS A 239 -4.42 24.93 8.62
CA LYS A 239 -3.65 25.35 9.80
C LYS A 239 -3.33 24.21 10.74
N LYS A 240 -4.18 23.20 10.74
CA LYS A 240 -4.08 22.06 11.65
C LYS A 240 -2.84 21.20 11.35
N ASP A 241 -2.31 20.55 12.39
CA ASP A 241 -1.28 19.52 12.25
C ASP A 241 -1.91 18.14 12.15
N TRP A 242 -1.50 17.42 11.11
CA TRP A 242 -2.03 16.12 10.73
C TRP A 242 -1.02 15.02 11.06
N THR A 243 -0.98 14.57 12.31
CA THR A 243 -0.04 13.53 12.78
C THR A 243 -0.34 12.15 12.17
N GLY A 244 -1.62 11.84 11.95
CA GLY A 244 -2.09 10.64 11.25
C GLY A 244 -2.21 10.81 9.72
N ASN A 245 -1.73 11.95 9.18
CA ASN A 245 -1.65 12.23 7.75
C ASN A 245 -3.00 12.10 7.03
N ILE A 246 -3.01 11.52 5.82
CA ILE A 246 -4.21 11.37 4.98
C ILE A 246 -5.25 10.48 5.66
N ARG A 247 -4.83 9.48 6.45
CA ARG A 247 -5.77 8.60 7.16
C ARG A 247 -6.56 9.37 8.22
N GLU A 248 -5.90 10.19 9.02
CA GLU A 248 -6.55 11.10 9.98
C GLU A 248 -7.43 12.11 9.27
N PHE A 249 -6.90 12.75 8.22
CA PHE A 249 -7.62 13.74 7.45
C PHE A 249 -8.93 13.19 6.86
N ARG A 250 -8.89 12.00 6.25
CA ARG A 250 -10.09 11.30 5.75
C ARG A 250 -11.13 11.08 6.84
N ASN A 251 -10.69 10.59 8.01
CA ASN A 251 -11.60 10.33 9.14
C ASN A 251 -12.24 11.62 9.67
N VAL A 252 -11.49 12.73 9.67
CA VAL A 252 -12.03 14.04 10.04
C VAL A 252 -13.06 14.54 9.02
N ILE A 253 -12.77 14.44 7.71
CA ILE A 253 -13.75 14.79 6.66
C ILE A 253 -15.01 13.94 6.78
N GLU A 254 -14.87 12.63 7.00
CA GLU A 254 -16.00 11.72 7.21
C GLU A 254 -16.85 12.14 8.42
N ARG A 255 -16.22 12.48 9.54
CA ARG A 255 -16.89 13.00 10.74
C ARG A 255 -17.65 14.29 10.46
N LEU A 256 -17.03 15.24 9.76
CA LEU A 256 -17.67 16.48 9.37
C LEU A 256 -18.88 16.25 8.44
N ILE A 257 -18.77 15.31 7.50
CA ILE A 257 -19.89 14.93 6.64
C ILE A 257 -21.08 14.39 7.47
N ILE A 258 -20.80 13.56 8.46
CA ILE A 258 -21.85 12.93 9.27
C ILE A 258 -22.52 13.94 10.22
N LEU A 259 -21.72 14.77 10.90
CA LEU A 259 -22.21 15.62 12.00
C LEU A 259 -22.70 17.00 11.58
N CYS A 260 -22.26 17.53 10.44
CA CYS A 260 -22.57 18.89 10.02
C CYS A 260 -23.73 18.94 9.01
N GLY A 261 -24.28 20.15 8.78
CA GLY A 261 -25.32 20.42 7.79
C GLY A 261 -24.84 20.33 6.33
N LYS A 262 -25.56 21.00 5.42
CA LYS A 262 -25.24 21.00 3.99
C LYS A 262 -23.90 21.68 3.70
N GLU A 263 -23.58 22.73 4.43
CA GLU A 263 -22.31 23.46 4.34
C GLU A 263 -21.51 23.27 5.62
N ILE A 264 -20.25 22.84 5.49
CA ILE A 264 -19.28 22.69 6.57
C ILE A 264 -18.56 24.01 6.77
N THR A 265 -18.67 24.59 7.97
CA THR A 265 -18.13 25.90 8.33
C THR A 265 -16.84 25.78 9.16
N ASP A 266 -16.15 26.91 9.36
CA ASP A 266 -14.96 26.99 10.24
C ASP A 266 -15.28 26.64 11.70
N LYS A 267 -16.51 26.92 12.16
CA LYS A 267 -16.97 26.53 13.51
C LYS A 267 -17.09 25.02 13.64
N ASP A 268 -17.60 24.36 12.61
CA ASP A 268 -17.70 22.90 12.58
C ASP A 268 -16.31 22.25 12.63
N VAL A 269 -15.35 22.80 11.87
CA VAL A 269 -13.96 22.32 11.89
C VAL A 269 -13.34 22.49 13.27
N LYS A 270 -13.52 23.66 13.92
CA LYS A 270 -13.01 23.88 15.29
C LYS A 270 -13.62 22.96 16.34
N GLN A 271 -14.86 22.54 16.11
CA GLN A 271 -15.60 21.70 17.06
C GLN A 271 -15.33 20.18 16.85
N PHE A 272 -15.20 19.73 15.62
CA PHE A 272 -15.22 18.31 15.29
C PHE A 272 -13.95 17.77 14.61
N ALA A 273 -13.00 18.62 14.22
CA ALA A 273 -11.76 18.18 13.54
C ALA A 273 -10.58 17.96 14.50
#